data_8a6c4ff906de03134acbcaaff626dbaa
#
_entry.id   8a6c4ff906de03134acbcaaff626dbaa
#
_cell.length_a   1.000
_cell.length_b   1.000
_cell.length_c   1.000
_cell.angle_alpha   90.00
_cell.angle_beta   90.00
_cell.angle_gamma   90.00
#
_symmetry.space_group_name_H-M   'P 1'
#
loop_
_entity.id
_entity.type
_entity.pdbx_description
1 polymer ?
#
loop_
_entity_poly.entity_id
_entity_poly.type
_entity_poly.pdbx_seq_one_letter_code
_entity_poly.pdbx_strand_id
1 'polypeptide(L)'
;MNKLKKLKKEKNQFITGSEVESKLDILVKGQTNNSQELQAIRNDLQKGFIGLALRNEELLKSNDQLKQQLDGVLKELNIIKQEREEKEARKQARANRKRLPKRDPINSELYNLLIKESEGPSYQGTRTRIAICLLTVTGIRIGELLSLKVGQLETLLQEGWISIDRLKRGPANHKAFLTSEGKKLVKARKRDFEFLFLMKDKDSYIFTSDRKPNQKLRRETITMDVNKVTRSVSNLLPAKPNITSHSFRIGYISQLWKDTKDIEFVRQTIGHRNLNATSGYVSEMGDQERQDRISRINLT
;
A
#
# COMPACT_ATOMS: atom_id res chain seq x y z
N MET A 1 -35.51 14.80 -23.40
CA MET A 1 -35.29 15.31 -24.78
C MET A 1 -36.22 16.42 -25.22
N ASN A 2 -37.47 16.54 -24.74
CA ASN A 2 -38.43 17.56 -25.20
C ASN A 2 -38.22 18.99 -24.68
N LYS A 3 -37.61 19.22 -23.54
CA LYS A 3 -37.32 20.59 -22.99
C LYS A 3 -36.25 21.36 -23.77
N LEU A 4 -35.25 20.67 -24.29
CA LEU A 4 -34.17 21.29 -25.08
C LEU A 4 -34.62 21.68 -26.52
N LYS A 5 -35.61 20.97 -27.07
CA LYS A 5 -36.18 21.34 -28.38
C LYS A 5 -37.11 22.57 -28.30
N LYS A 6 -37.75 22.80 -27.13
CA LYS A 6 -38.63 23.97 -26.92
C LYS A 6 -37.79 25.26 -26.74
N LEU A 7 -36.67 25.19 -26.04
CA LEU A 7 -35.73 26.32 -25.86
C LEU A 7 -34.98 26.71 -27.15
N LYS A 8 -34.80 25.78 -28.10
CA LYS A 8 -34.23 26.11 -29.41
C LYS A 8 -35.18 26.85 -30.33
N LYS A 9 -36.53 26.71 -30.14
CA LYS A 9 -37.52 27.38 -30.94
C LYS A 9 -37.78 28.82 -30.50
N GLU A 10 -37.57 29.15 -29.23
CA GLU A 10 -37.73 30.52 -28.71
C GLU A 10 -36.51 31.43 -28.93
N LYS A 11 -35.36 30.89 -29.39
CA LYS A 11 -34.13 31.65 -29.66
C LYS A 11 -34.12 32.42 -30.99
N ASN A 12 -35.16 32.29 -31.86
CA ASN A 12 -35.14 32.88 -33.21
C ASN A 12 -36.04 34.10 -33.37
N GLN A 13 -36.44 34.77 -32.30
CA GLN A 13 -37.11 36.07 -32.43
C GLN A 13 -36.16 37.22 -31.96
N PHE A 14 -34.98 37.30 -32.52
CA PHE A 14 -34.21 38.56 -32.46
C PHE A 14 -34.64 39.38 -33.70
N ILE A 15 -35.33 40.49 -33.42
CA ILE A 15 -35.57 41.52 -34.43
C ILE A 15 -34.19 41.93 -35.00
N THR A 16 -33.97 41.73 -36.25
CA THR A 16 -32.69 42.07 -36.89
C THR A 16 -32.58 43.61 -36.98
N GLY A 17 -31.36 44.14 -36.88
CA GLY A 17 -31.11 45.60 -36.94
C GLY A 17 -31.74 46.23 -38.18
N SER A 18 -31.88 45.50 -39.29
CA SER A 18 -32.50 45.96 -40.54
C SER A 18 -34.03 46.19 -40.42
N GLU A 19 -34.74 45.41 -39.56
CA GLU A 19 -36.17 45.63 -39.35
C GLU A 19 -36.48 46.87 -38.52
N VAL A 20 -35.56 47.20 -37.58
CA VAL A 20 -35.68 48.44 -36.80
C VAL A 20 -35.31 49.66 -37.61
N GLU A 21 -34.30 49.57 -38.45
CA GLU A 21 -33.98 50.65 -39.41
C GLU A 21 -35.10 50.92 -40.41
N SER A 22 -35.77 49.89 -40.95
CA SER A 22 -36.88 50.08 -41.87
C SER A 22 -38.10 50.74 -41.19
N LYS A 23 -38.38 50.43 -39.92
CA LYS A 23 -39.43 51.09 -39.12
C LYS A 23 -39.07 52.54 -38.75
N LEU A 24 -37.81 52.83 -38.53
CA LEU A 24 -37.31 54.19 -38.31
C LEU A 24 -37.43 55.07 -39.60
N ASP A 25 -37.13 54.51 -40.76
CA ASP A 25 -37.30 55.17 -42.04
C ASP A 25 -38.75 55.48 -42.38
N ILE A 26 -39.68 54.63 -42.02
CA ILE A 26 -41.12 54.82 -42.18
C ILE A 26 -41.60 55.96 -41.27
N LEU A 27 -41.10 56.04 -40.00
CA LEU A 27 -41.40 57.14 -39.07
C LEU A 27 -40.80 58.45 -39.49
N VAL A 28 -39.63 58.49 -40.14
CA VAL A 28 -38.99 59.71 -40.62
C VAL A 28 -39.65 60.22 -41.91
N LYS A 29 -40.24 59.35 -42.77
CA LYS A 29 -40.96 59.73 -43.98
C LYS A 29 -42.39 60.21 -43.72
N GLY A 30 -42.94 59.94 -42.54
CA GLY A 30 -44.28 60.37 -42.08
C GLY A 30 -44.27 61.72 -41.37
N GLN A 31 -43.99 62.74 -42.11
CA GLN A 31 -44.33 64.18 -41.87
C GLN A 31 -44.06 64.85 -40.54
N THR A 32 -43.31 65.97 -40.64
CA THR A 32 -43.70 67.35 -40.24
C THR A 32 -43.56 67.79 -38.79
N ASN A 33 -42.88 68.85 -38.66
CA ASN A 33 -42.91 69.88 -37.57
C ASN A 33 -42.37 69.59 -36.15
N ASN A 34 -41.86 68.37 -35.86
CA ASN A 34 -41.18 68.19 -34.57
C ASN A 34 -39.79 67.58 -34.78
N SER A 35 -38.91 68.22 -35.50
CA SER A 35 -37.54 67.72 -35.78
C SER A 35 -36.76 67.53 -34.51
N GLN A 36 -37.01 68.28 -33.46
CA GLN A 36 -36.32 68.15 -32.17
C GLN A 36 -36.77 66.92 -31.36
N GLU A 37 -38.08 66.61 -31.34
CA GLU A 37 -38.60 65.41 -30.65
C GLU A 37 -38.16 64.10 -31.34
N LEU A 38 -38.18 64.06 -32.70
CA LEU A 38 -37.69 62.94 -33.46
C LEU A 38 -36.19 62.71 -33.27
N GLN A 39 -35.42 63.78 -33.11
CA GLN A 39 -34.01 63.71 -32.85
C GLN A 39 -33.70 63.19 -31.43
N ALA A 40 -34.50 63.58 -30.43
CA ALA A 40 -34.42 63.04 -29.08
C ALA A 40 -34.74 61.55 -29.05
N ILE A 41 -35.85 61.12 -29.67
CA ILE A 41 -36.21 59.69 -29.80
C ILE A 41 -35.13 58.89 -30.49
N ARG A 42 -34.57 59.43 -31.58
CA ARG A 42 -33.46 58.75 -32.31
C ARG A 42 -32.23 58.60 -31.40
N ASN A 43 -31.84 59.63 -30.62
CA ASN A 43 -30.74 59.58 -29.70
C ASN A 43 -30.96 58.56 -28.56
N ASP A 44 -32.19 58.50 -28.04
CA ASP A 44 -32.52 57.54 -26.96
C ASP A 44 -32.56 56.10 -27.49
N LEU A 45 -33.07 55.88 -28.71
CA LEU A 45 -32.98 54.58 -29.35
C LEU A 45 -31.54 54.18 -29.61
N GLN A 46 -30.68 55.13 -30.08
CA GLN A 46 -29.29 54.86 -30.33
C GLN A 46 -28.51 54.50 -29.05
N LYS A 47 -28.81 55.23 -27.96
CA LYS A 47 -28.26 54.90 -26.63
C LYS A 47 -28.74 53.50 -26.15
N GLY A 48 -30.05 53.19 -26.35
CA GLY A 48 -30.61 51.87 -26.04
C GLY A 48 -29.91 50.75 -26.83
N PHE A 49 -29.67 50.97 -28.13
CA PHE A 49 -28.94 50.01 -28.96
C PHE A 49 -27.50 49.76 -28.51
N ILE A 50 -26.79 50.84 -28.16
CA ILE A 50 -25.43 50.74 -27.65
C ILE A 50 -25.45 49.96 -26.33
N GLY A 51 -26.36 50.24 -25.43
CA GLY A 51 -26.53 49.51 -24.15
C GLY A 51 -26.82 48.00 -24.36
N LEU A 52 -27.68 47.68 -25.30
CA LEU A 52 -27.95 46.27 -25.65
C LEU A 52 -26.78 45.57 -26.30
N ALA A 53 -26.02 46.26 -27.17
CA ALA A 53 -24.82 45.69 -27.76
C ALA A 53 -23.75 45.39 -26.72
N LEU A 54 -23.48 46.32 -25.78
CA LEU A 54 -22.53 46.11 -24.68
C LEU A 54 -22.99 44.93 -23.77
N ARG A 55 -24.25 44.86 -23.43
CA ARG A 55 -24.77 43.76 -22.63
C ARG A 55 -24.68 42.39 -23.31
N ASN A 56 -24.88 42.33 -24.63
CA ASN A 56 -24.68 41.11 -25.41
C ASN A 56 -23.20 40.70 -25.41
N GLU A 57 -22.29 41.63 -25.50
CA GLU A 57 -20.84 41.33 -25.46
C GLU A 57 -20.44 40.77 -24.09
N GLU A 58 -20.95 41.36 -23.00
CA GLU A 58 -20.75 40.83 -21.63
C GLU A 58 -21.30 39.40 -21.47
N LEU A 59 -22.51 39.14 -21.98
CA LEU A 59 -23.12 37.82 -21.95
C LEU A 59 -22.32 36.80 -22.78
N LEU A 60 -21.77 37.18 -23.93
CA LEU A 60 -20.91 36.31 -24.72
C LEU A 60 -19.63 35.96 -23.96
N LYS A 61 -18.97 36.93 -23.34
CA LYS A 61 -17.78 36.70 -22.49
C LYS A 61 -18.10 35.78 -21.31
N SER A 62 -19.23 36.00 -20.63
CA SER A 62 -19.70 35.15 -19.53
C SER A 62 -19.97 33.71 -19.99
N ASN A 63 -20.61 33.53 -21.16
CA ASN A 63 -20.86 32.20 -21.72
C ASN A 63 -19.57 31.46 -22.08
N ASP A 64 -18.57 32.16 -22.60
CA ASP A 64 -17.27 31.55 -22.92
C ASP A 64 -16.52 31.14 -21.65
N GLN A 65 -16.59 31.93 -20.58
CA GLN A 65 -16.05 31.56 -19.27
C GLN A 65 -16.75 30.31 -18.70
N LEU A 66 -18.07 30.25 -18.78
CA LEU A 66 -18.84 29.08 -18.32
C LEU A 66 -18.51 27.83 -19.13
N LYS A 67 -18.29 27.95 -20.45
CA LYS A 67 -17.84 26.83 -21.29
C LYS A 67 -16.47 26.32 -20.85
N GLN A 68 -15.52 27.21 -20.60
CA GLN A 68 -14.18 26.82 -20.12
C GLN A 68 -14.26 26.10 -18.76
N GLN A 69 -15.08 26.59 -17.83
CA GLN A 69 -15.31 25.93 -16.55
C GLN A 69 -15.92 24.54 -16.71
N LEU A 70 -16.93 24.41 -17.57
CA LEU A 70 -17.58 23.14 -17.87
C LEU A 70 -16.59 22.11 -18.45
N ASP A 71 -15.75 22.55 -19.38
CA ASP A 71 -14.72 21.70 -19.99
C ASP A 71 -13.69 21.25 -18.93
N GLY A 72 -13.34 22.14 -17.99
CA GLY A 72 -12.50 21.80 -16.85
C GLY A 72 -13.11 20.70 -15.98
N VAL A 73 -14.36 20.87 -15.57
CA VAL A 73 -15.10 19.88 -14.76
C VAL A 73 -15.25 18.55 -15.48
N LEU A 74 -15.53 18.56 -16.78
CA LEU A 74 -15.62 17.33 -17.59
C LEU A 74 -14.28 16.57 -17.65
N LYS A 75 -13.18 17.27 -17.75
CA LYS A 75 -11.84 16.64 -17.70
C LYS A 75 -11.59 15.99 -16.35
N GLU A 76 -11.89 16.67 -15.24
CA GLU A 76 -11.75 16.10 -13.89
C GLU A 76 -12.64 14.88 -13.68
N LEU A 77 -13.89 14.92 -14.12
CA LEU A 77 -14.80 13.79 -14.04
C LEU A 77 -14.29 12.58 -14.83
N ASN A 78 -13.71 12.79 -16.00
CA ASN A 78 -13.13 11.70 -16.79
C ASN A 78 -11.93 11.06 -16.09
N ILE A 79 -11.06 11.87 -15.44
CA ILE A 79 -9.94 11.36 -14.64
C ILE A 79 -10.45 10.50 -13.47
N ILE A 80 -11.42 11.00 -12.72
CA ILE A 80 -12.02 10.27 -11.59
C ILE A 80 -12.67 8.96 -12.06
N LYS A 81 -13.33 8.97 -13.21
CA LYS A 81 -13.94 7.78 -13.80
C LYS A 81 -12.89 6.74 -14.15
N GLN A 82 -11.81 7.13 -14.82
CA GLN A 82 -10.69 6.26 -15.16
C GLN A 82 -10.04 5.66 -13.90
N GLU A 83 -9.79 6.47 -12.87
CA GLU A 83 -9.24 5.97 -11.60
C GLU A 83 -10.15 4.93 -10.92
N ARG A 84 -11.47 5.12 -10.97
CA ARG A 84 -12.44 4.15 -10.44
C ARG A 84 -12.42 2.84 -11.23
N GLU A 85 -12.46 2.93 -12.56
CA GLU A 85 -12.37 1.76 -13.44
C GLU A 85 -11.07 0.97 -13.22
N GLU A 86 -9.93 1.65 -13.09
CA GLU A 86 -8.66 1.01 -12.76
C GLU A 86 -8.69 0.33 -11.37
N LYS A 87 -9.26 0.99 -10.35
CA LYS A 87 -9.39 0.41 -9.01
C LYS A 87 -10.27 -0.84 -9.03
N GLU A 88 -11.37 -0.80 -9.77
CA GLU A 88 -12.27 -1.95 -9.93
C GLU A 88 -11.61 -3.08 -10.71
N ALA A 89 -10.92 -2.79 -11.81
CA ALA A 89 -10.17 -3.78 -12.58
C ALA A 89 -9.09 -4.44 -11.71
N ARG A 90 -8.35 -3.66 -10.90
CA ARG A 90 -7.37 -4.19 -9.92
C ARG A 90 -8.03 -5.06 -8.85
N LYS A 91 -9.24 -4.70 -8.39
CA LYS A 91 -10.02 -5.48 -7.41
C LYS A 91 -10.48 -6.80 -8.01
N GLN A 92 -11.02 -6.78 -9.23
CA GLN A 92 -11.43 -7.99 -9.97
C GLN A 92 -10.24 -8.89 -10.28
N ALA A 93 -9.12 -8.34 -10.75
CA ALA A 93 -7.89 -9.09 -10.98
C ALA A 93 -7.35 -9.75 -9.69
N ARG A 94 -7.53 -9.12 -8.51
CA ARG A 94 -7.18 -9.72 -7.21
C ARG A 94 -8.16 -10.83 -6.82
N ALA A 95 -9.46 -10.64 -7.04
CA ALA A 95 -10.48 -11.65 -6.75
C ALA A 95 -10.30 -12.91 -7.61
N ASN A 96 -9.92 -12.73 -8.87
CA ASN A 96 -9.71 -13.82 -9.82
C ASN A 96 -8.34 -14.51 -9.67
N ARG A 97 -7.45 -14.01 -8.81
CA ARG A 97 -6.15 -14.66 -8.54
C ARG A 97 -6.39 -16.00 -7.85
N LYS A 98 -5.93 -17.08 -8.47
CA LYS A 98 -5.88 -18.41 -7.85
C LYS A 98 -5.16 -18.29 -6.50
N ARG A 99 -5.83 -18.64 -5.41
CA ARG A 99 -5.21 -18.62 -4.07
C ARG A 99 -4.05 -19.60 -4.06
N LEU A 100 -2.87 -19.12 -3.72
CA LEU A 100 -1.71 -19.98 -3.51
C LEU A 100 -1.98 -20.94 -2.34
N PRO A 101 -1.46 -22.16 -2.39
CA PRO A 101 -1.57 -23.09 -1.28
C PRO A 101 -1.08 -22.46 0.02
N LYS A 102 -1.78 -22.77 1.12
CA LYS A 102 -1.37 -22.31 2.45
C LYS A 102 0.03 -22.83 2.75
N ARG A 103 0.86 -21.98 3.32
CA ARG A 103 2.23 -22.33 3.71
C ARG A 103 2.22 -23.02 5.06
N ASP A 104 3.04 -24.04 5.20
CA ASP A 104 3.20 -24.76 6.44
C ASP A 104 4.15 -24.02 7.39
N PRO A 105 3.90 -24.04 8.70
CA PRO A 105 4.78 -23.45 9.70
C PRO A 105 6.08 -24.24 9.84
N ILE A 106 7.17 -23.59 10.16
CA ILE A 106 8.41 -24.26 10.58
C ILE A 106 8.27 -24.65 12.06
N ASN A 107 8.48 -25.92 12.35
CA ASN A 107 8.62 -26.47 13.69
C ASN A 107 10.09 -26.82 14.00
N SER A 108 10.37 -27.33 15.19
CA SER A 108 11.74 -27.68 15.63
C SER A 108 12.39 -28.74 14.76
N GLU A 109 11.64 -29.76 14.31
CA GLU A 109 12.14 -30.83 13.48
C GLU A 109 12.56 -30.30 12.09
N LEU A 110 11.66 -29.51 11.47
CA LEU A 110 11.96 -28.85 10.18
C LEU A 110 13.15 -27.90 10.30
N TYR A 111 13.26 -27.14 11.40
CA TYR A 111 14.41 -26.29 11.64
C TYR A 111 15.72 -27.07 11.65
N ASN A 112 15.78 -28.19 12.37
CA ASN A 112 16.99 -29.02 12.45
C ASN A 112 17.37 -29.58 11.07
N LEU A 113 16.40 -30.03 10.27
CA LEU A 113 16.64 -30.50 8.91
C LEU A 113 17.15 -29.37 8.01
N LEU A 114 16.58 -28.16 8.12
CA LEU A 114 17.02 -27.00 7.34
C LEU A 114 18.46 -26.59 7.69
N ILE A 115 18.83 -26.61 8.97
CA ILE A 115 20.19 -26.34 9.40
C ILE A 115 21.15 -27.40 8.83
N LYS A 116 20.80 -28.68 8.95
CA LYS A 116 21.60 -29.78 8.42
C LYS A 116 21.78 -29.68 6.90
N GLU A 117 20.70 -29.39 6.15
CA GLU A 117 20.76 -29.22 4.70
C GLU A 117 21.59 -28.00 4.26
N SER A 118 21.71 -26.98 5.12
CA SER A 118 22.53 -25.81 4.85
C SER A 118 23.98 -25.94 5.34
N GLU A 119 24.41 -27.12 5.83
CA GLU A 119 25.78 -27.35 6.26
C GLU A 119 26.77 -27.24 5.10
N GLY A 120 27.98 -26.75 5.41
CA GLY A 120 29.07 -26.56 4.47
C GLY A 120 29.92 -25.34 4.82
N PRO A 121 31.18 -25.32 4.41
CA PRO A 121 32.12 -24.27 4.78
C PRO A 121 31.99 -22.98 3.98
N SER A 122 31.07 -22.93 2.99
CA SER A 122 30.95 -21.77 2.10
C SER A 122 30.37 -20.55 2.83
N TYR A 123 30.83 -19.36 2.48
CA TYR A 123 30.30 -18.10 2.97
C TYR A 123 28.78 -18.00 2.76
N GLN A 124 28.29 -18.40 1.56
CA GLN A 124 26.87 -18.42 1.24
C GLN A 124 26.10 -19.41 2.14
N GLY A 125 26.64 -20.62 2.39
CA GLY A 125 26.02 -21.61 3.27
C GLY A 125 25.91 -21.07 4.70
N THR A 126 27.01 -20.56 5.27
CA THR A 126 27.03 -19.97 6.61
C THR A 126 26.04 -18.80 6.73
N ARG A 127 26.03 -17.91 5.76
CA ARG A 127 25.07 -16.80 5.70
C ARG A 127 23.62 -17.28 5.65
N THR A 128 23.34 -18.34 4.90
CA THR A 128 22.00 -18.93 4.80
C THR A 128 21.58 -19.58 6.12
N ARG A 129 22.47 -20.31 6.79
CA ARG A 129 22.22 -20.88 8.14
C ARG A 129 21.87 -19.81 9.16
N ILE A 130 22.64 -18.71 9.19
CA ILE A 130 22.36 -17.59 10.09
C ILE A 130 21.01 -16.93 9.72
N ALA A 131 20.69 -16.78 8.43
CA ALA A 131 19.39 -16.27 8.01
C ALA A 131 18.26 -17.18 8.50
N ILE A 132 18.35 -18.48 8.32
CA ILE A 132 17.38 -19.49 8.80
C ILE A 132 17.24 -19.38 10.34
N CYS A 133 18.34 -19.34 11.06
CA CYS A 133 18.34 -19.21 12.52
C CYS A 133 17.59 -17.94 12.96
N LEU A 134 17.98 -16.77 12.46
CA LEU A 134 17.39 -15.48 12.84
C LEU A 134 15.90 -15.39 12.46
N LEU A 135 15.52 -15.87 11.27
CA LEU A 135 14.11 -15.91 10.86
C LEU A 135 13.27 -16.78 11.80
N THR A 136 13.83 -17.91 12.27
CA THR A 136 13.15 -18.81 13.19
C THR A 136 12.97 -18.20 14.57
N VAL A 137 14.05 -17.66 15.18
CA VAL A 137 14.04 -17.23 16.59
C VAL A 137 13.43 -15.85 16.81
N THR A 138 13.28 -15.04 15.77
CA THR A 138 12.76 -13.66 15.89
C THR A 138 11.47 -13.43 15.09
N GLY A 139 11.13 -14.32 14.18
CA GLY A 139 9.97 -14.16 13.29
C GLY A 139 10.03 -12.93 12.38
N ILE A 140 11.22 -12.31 12.16
CA ILE A 140 11.39 -11.13 11.32
C ILE A 140 11.12 -11.44 9.84
N ARG A 141 10.90 -10.40 9.04
CA ARG A 141 10.78 -10.54 7.58
C ARG A 141 12.16 -10.52 6.94
N ILE A 142 12.31 -11.16 5.78
CA ILE A 142 13.57 -11.14 5.03
C ILE A 142 14.07 -9.71 4.75
N GLY A 143 13.17 -8.77 4.46
CA GLY A 143 13.58 -7.39 4.24
C GLY A 143 14.13 -6.72 5.51
N GLU A 144 13.61 -7.07 6.69
CA GLU A 144 14.09 -6.62 8.01
C GLU A 144 15.45 -7.27 8.34
N LEU A 145 15.57 -8.57 8.06
CA LEU A 145 16.82 -9.32 8.21
C LEU A 145 18.00 -8.68 7.47
N LEU A 146 17.79 -8.26 6.23
CA LEU A 146 18.85 -7.67 5.39
C LEU A 146 19.38 -6.33 5.91
N SER A 147 18.62 -5.65 6.76
CA SER A 147 19.03 -4.37 7.34
C SER A 147 19.82 -4.52 8.64
N LEU A 148 20.02 -5.76 9.11
CA LEU A 148 20.72 -6.02 10.36
C LEU A 148 22.21 -5.74 10.21
N LYS A 149 22.75 -5.08 11.24
CA LYS A 149 24.17 -4.75 11.38
C LYS A 149 24.84 -5.67 12.41
N VAL A 150 26.17 -5.77 12.35
CA VAL A 150 26.98 -6.56 13.29
C VAL A 150 26.67 -6.21 14.74
N GLY A 151 26.70 -4.92 15.10
CA GLY A 151 26.45 -4.47 16.48
C GLY A 151 25.09 -4.86 17.03
N GLN A 152 24.04 -4.91 16.17
CA GLN A 152 22.73 -5.40 16.59
C GLN A 152 22.74 -6.90 16.89
N LEU A 153 23.52 -7.70 16.15
CA LEU A 153 23.64 -9.13 16.40
C LEU A 153 24.56 -9.45 17.57
N GLU A 154 25.56 -8.62 17.85
CA GLU A 154 26.32 -8.70 19.08
C GLU A 154 25.43 -8.51 20.32
N THR A 155 24.53 -7.50 20.27
CA THR A 155 23.50 -7.30 21.32
C THR A 155 22.59 -8.52 21.45
N LEU A 156 22.17 -9.10 20.33
CA LEU A 156 21.35 -10.33 20.34
C LEU A 156 22.08 -11.50 21.02
N LEU A 157 23.36 -11.68 20.73
CA LEU A 157 24.18 -12.75 21.30
C LEU A 157 24.42 -12.56 22.79
N GLN A 158 24.64 -11.32 23.25
CA GLN A 158 24.95 -10.99 24.62
C GLN A 158 23.72 -10.86 25.51
N GLU A 159 22.75 -10.09 25.07
CA GLU A 159 21.59 -9.70 25.86
C GLU A 159 20.30 -10.49 25.53
N GLY A 160 20.26 -11.13 24.36
CA GLY A 160 19.10 -11.93 23.92
C GLY A 160 17.95 -11.09 23.36
N TRP A 161 18.22 -9.89 22.88
CA TRP A 161 17.24 -9.07 22.14
C TRP A 161 17.93 -8.31 21.01
N ILE A 162 17.13 -7.86 20.05
CA ILE A 162 17.58 -7.08 18.90
C ILE A 162 16.58 -5.95 18.59
N SER A 163 17.11 -4.77 18.28
CA SER A 163 16.30 -3.65 17.77
C SER A 163 16.14 -3.75 16.26
N ILE A 164 14.93 -3.63 15.75
CA ILE A 164 14.60 -3.80 14.33
C ILE A 164 13.64 -2.71 13.90
N ASP A 165 13.91 -2.09 12.76
CA ASP A 165 12.96 -1.23 12.09
C ASP A 165 11.97 -2.08 11.29
N ARG A 166 10.71 -2.11 11.73
CA ARG A 166 9.69 -2.89 11.07
C ARG A 166 9.27 -2.26 9.75
N LEU A 167 9.37 -3.01 8.67
CA LEU A 167 8.90 -2.60 7.35
C LEU A 167 7.36 -2.52 7.29
N LYS A 168 6.84 -1.88 6.26
CA LYS A 168 5.40 -1.79 5.98
C LYS A 168 4.59 -1.10 7.09
N ARG A 169 5.01 0.10 7.51
CA ARG A 169 4.34 0.92 8.53
C ARG A 169 4.37 0.32 9.95
N GLY A 170 5.29 -0.60 10.23
CA GLY A 170 5.53 -1.06 11.59
C GLY A 170 6.34 -0.04 12.39
N PRO A 171 6.50 -0.24 13.72
CA PRO A 171 7.29 0.66 14.57
C PRO A 171 8.77 0.63 14.21
N ALA A 172 9.41 1.79 14.32
CA ALA A 172 10.88 1.88 14.33
C ALA A 172 11.42 1.40 15.68
N ASN A 173 12.69 0.97 15.71
CA ASN A 173 13.37 0.51 16.92
C ASN A 173 12.60 -0.54 17.73
N HIS A 174 11.84 -1.39 17.05
CA HIS A 174 11.06 -2.44 17.69
C HIS A 174 11.99 -3.52 18.28
N LYS A 175 11.89 -3.75 19.58
CA LYS A 175 12.68 -4.78 20.26
C LYS A 175 12.06 -6.16 20.05
N ALA A 176 12.84 -7.08 19.48
CA ALA A 176 12.50 -8.50 19.39
C ALA A 176 13.35 -9.26 20.43
N PHE A 177 12.68 -9.94 21.35
CA PHE A 177 13.31 -10.71 22.41
C PHE A 177 13.37 -12.20 22.04
N LEU A 178 14.48 -12.84 22.40
CA LEU A 178 14.62 -14.28 22.24
C LEU A 178 13.93 -15.03 23.38
N THR A 179 13.23 -16.10 23.04
CA THR A 179 12.80 -17.12 24.01
C THR A 179 14.02 -17.85 24.58
N SER A 180 13.86 -18.58 25.69
CA SER A 180 14.92 -19.43 26.25
C SER A 180 15.46 -20.42 25.22
N GLU A 181 14.58 -21.03 24.43
CA GLU A 181 14.99 -21.92 23.34
C GLU A 181 15.68 -21.16 22.21
N GLY A 182 15.17 -19.98 21.82
CA GLY A 182 15.82 -19.13 20.84
C GLY A 182 17.25 -18.75 21.22
N LYS A 183 17.51 -18.49 22.51
CA LYS A 183 18.89 -18.24 23.02
C LYS A 183 19.79 -19.45 22.83
N LYS A 184 19.30 -20.66 23.07
CA LYS A 184 20.07 -21.89 22.83
C LYS A 184 20.41 -22.08 21.36
N LEU A 185 19.41 -21.88 20.47
CA LEU A 185 19.61 -22.00 19.01
C LEU A 185 20.64 -20.99 18.50
N VAL A 186 20.58 -19.74 18.94
CA VAL A 186 21.53 -18.69 18.57
C VAL A 186 22.94 -19.03 19.10
N LYS A 187 23.05 -19.46 20.36
CA LYS A 187 24.32 -19.90 20.95
C LYS A 187 24.95 -21.07 20.20
N ALA A 188 24.14 -22.02 19.75
CA ALA A 188 24.61 -23.15 18.95
C ALA A 188 25.21 -22.74 17.59
N ARG A 189 24.88 -21.54 17.10
CA ARG A 189 25.42 -20.99 15.84
C ARG A 189 26.54 -19.95 16.08
N LYS A 190 27.09 -19.85 17.29
CA LYS A 190 28.11 -18.85 17.63
C LYS A 190 29.26 -18.80 16.62
N ARG A 191 29.80 -19.94 16.22
CA ARG A 191 30.90 -20.01 15.24
C ARG A 191 30.49 -19.47 13.85
N ASP A 192 29.26 -19.71 13.43
CA ASP A 192 28.74 -19.18 12.16
C ASP A 192 28.61 -17.63 12.23
N PHE A 193 28.20 -17.08 13.39
CA PHE A 193 28.15 -15.63 13.61
C PHE A 193 29.57 -15.04 13.60
N GLU A 194 30.51 -15.60 14.36
CA GLU A 194 31.89 -15.17 14.39
C GLU A 194 32.52 -15.16 12.99
N PHE A 195 32.27 -16.19 12.19
CA PHE A 195 32.70 -16.24 10.80
C PHE A 195 32.14 -15.11 9.94
N LEU A 196 30.85 -14.77 10.10
CA LEU A 196 30.24 -13.66 9.35
C LEU A 196 30.66 -12.28 9.87
N PHE A 197 31.10 -12.17 11.12
CA PHE A 197 31.60 -10.92 11.72
C PHE A 197 33.05 -10.63 11.33
N LEU A 198 33.77 -11.65 10.89
CA LEU A 198 35.18 -11.52 10.55
C LEU A 198 35.39 -10.34 9.58
N MET A 199 36.31 -9.44 9.97
CA MET A 199 36.68 -8.23 9.23
C MET A 199 35.50 -7.25 8.96
N LYS A 200 34.51 -7.23 9.85
CA LYS A 200 33.38 -6.30 9.78
C LYS A 200 33.29 -5.44 11.03
N ASP A 201 33.02 -4.16 10.81
CA ASP A 201 32.71 -3.20 11.88
C ASP A 201 31.29 -3.36 12.38
N LYS A 202 30.98 -2.81 13.56
CA LYS A 202 29.67 -2.86 14.19
C LYS A 202 28.54 -2.29 13.29
N ASP A 203 28.88 -1.31 12.45
CA ASP A 203 27.95 -0.66 11.52
C ASP A 203 27.82 -1.36 10.17
N SER A 204 28.63 -2.39 9.93
CA SER A 204 28.58 -3.17 8.69
C SER A 204 27.35 -4.06 8.63
N TYR A 205 26.80 -4.22 7.43
CA TYR A 205 25.73 -5.19 7.20
C TYR A 205 26.23 -6.61 7.31
N ILE A 206 25.42 -7.48 7.93
CA ILE A 206 25.74 -8.90 8.05
C ILE A 206 25.51 -9.65 6.73
N PHE A 207 24.39 -9.38 6.09
CA PHE A 207 23.97 -10.07 4.88
C PHE A 207 24.53 -9.38 3.63
N THR A 208 25.79 -9.68 3.33
CA THR A 208 26.53 -9.16 2.18
C THR A 208 26.96 -10.31 1.27
N SER A 209 27.52 -10.03 0.11
CA SER A 209 28.23 -11.04 -0.67
C SER A 209 29.73 -11.00 -0.32
N ASP A 210 30.41 -12.09 -0.55
CA ASP A 210 31.88 -12.19 -0.48
C ASP A 210 32.59 -11.18 -1.38
N ARG A 211 32.02 -10.92 -2.56
CA ARG A 211 32.58 -9.97 -3.55
C ARG A 211 32.32 -8.50 -3.20
N LYS A 212 31.31 -8.20 -2.39
CA LYS A 212 30.89 -6.84 -2.02
C LYS A 212 30.56 -6.78 -0.53
N PRO A 213 31.58 -6.82 0.36
CA PRO A 213 31.37 -6.96 1.80
C PRO A 213 30.71 -5.75 2.45
N ASN A 214 30.79 -4.56 1.82
CA ASN A 214 30.19 -3.32 2.33
C ASN A 214 28.76 -3.06 1.82
N GLN A 215 28.22 -3.91 0.91
CA GLN A 215 26.92 -3.73 0.33
C GLN A 215 25.96 -4.84 0.79
N LYS A 216 24.82 -4.45 1.36
CA LYS A 216 23.77 -5.42 1.69
C LYS A 216 23.27 -6.16 0.46
N LEU A 217 22.93 -7.42 0.60
CA LEU A 217 22.34 -8.24 -0.45
C LEU A 217 21.00 -7.70 -0.92
N ARG A 218 20.68 -8.01 -2.17
CA ARG A 218 19.31 -7.86 -2.68
C ARG A 218 18.39 -8.88 -1.99
N ARG A 219 17.15 -8.48 -1.79
CA ARG A 219 16.14 -9.32 -1.15
C ARG A 219 15.93 -10.65 -1.91
N GLU A 220 15.96 -10.58 -3.21
CA GLU A 220 15.78 -11.74 -4.10
C GLU A 220 16.86 -12.78 -3.84
N THR A 221 18.12 -12.38 -3.70
CA THR A 221 19.25 -13.28 -3.47
C THR A 221 19.06 -14.11 -2.20
N ILE A 222 18.88 -13.48 -1.04
CA ILE A 222 18.70 -14.21 0.22
C ILE A 222 17.39 -15.02 0.24
N THR A 223 16.34 -14.52 -0.43
CA THR A 223 15.09 -15.28 -0.59
C THR A 223 15.31 -16.54 -1.41
N MET A 224 16.10 -16.47 -2.47
CA MET A 224 16.46 -17.64 -3.31
C MET A 224 17.31 -18.63 -2.51
N ASP A 225 18.33 -18.15 -1.77
CA ASP A 225 19.19 -19.00 -0.95
C ASP A 225 18.37 -19.78 0.09
N VAL A 226 17.54 -19.10 0.87
CA VAL A 226 16.66 -19.72 1.88
C VAL A 226 15.66 -20.66 1.23
N ASN A 227 15.00 -20.25 0.12
CA ASN A 227 14.01 -21.08 -0.55
C ASN A 227 14.63 -22.30 -1.26
N LYS A 228 15.90 -22.25 -1.64
CA LYS A 228 16.62 -23.43 -2.16
C LYS A 228 16.70 -24.50 -1.06
N VAL A 229 17.12 -24.14 0.13
CA VAL A 229 17.22 -25.06 1.28
C VAL A 229 15.84 -25.57 1.69
N THR A 230 14.80 -24.69 1.76
CA THR A 230 13.45 -25.13 2.13
C THR A 230 12.85 -26.11 1.11
N ARG A 231 13.09 -25.90 -0.19
CA ARG A 231 12.64 -26.84 -1.23
C ARG A 231 13.37 -28.19 -1.14
N SER A 232 14.67 -28.17 -0.90
CA SER A 232 15.43 -29.41 -0.75
C SER A 232 14.87 -30.24 0.40
N VAL A 233 14.69 -29.64 1.58
CA VAL A 233 14.09 -30.31 2.75
C VAL A 233 12.65 -30.77 2.47
N SER A 234 11.82 -29.93 1.82
CA SER A 234 10.46 -30.32 1.46
C SER A 234 10.42 -31.55 0.58
N ASN A 235 11.34 -31.65 -0.39
CA ASN A 235 11.42 -32.80 -1.31
C ASN A 235 11.89 -34.08 -0.63
N LEU A 236 12.67 -33.97 0.44
CA LEU A 236 13.13 -35.13 1.21
C LEU A 236 12.03 -35.73 2.10
N LEU A 237 10.97 -34.97 2.40
CA LEU A 237 9.91 -35.39 3.31
C LEU A 237 8.73 -36.02 2.53
N PRO A 238 8.16 -37.13 2.98
CA PRO A 238 7.00 -37.77 2.33
C PRO A 238 5.80 -36.83 2.19
N ALA A 239 5.55 -36.00 3.23
CA ALA A 239 4.44 -35.05 3.26
C ALA A 239 4.63 -33.85 2.34
N LYS A 240 5.82 -33.62 1.79
CA LYS A 240 6.18 -32.49 0.91
C LYS A 240 5.60 -31.15 1.39
N PRO A 241 5.89 -30.71 2.63
CA PRO A 241 5.31 -29.51 3.18
C PRO A 241 5.61 -28.26 2.33
N ASN A 242 4.62 -27.39 2.17
CA ASN A 242 4.79 -26.15 1.41
C ASN A 242 5.52 -25.09 2.24
N ILE A 243 6.83 -25.22 2.36
CA ILE A 243 7.68 -24.33 3.17
C ILE A 243 8.44 -23.33 2.31
N THR A 244 8.47 -22.08 2.78
CA THR A 244 9.15 -20.96 2.14
C THR A 244 9.77 -20.06 3.21
N SER A 245 10.51 -19.05 2.79
CA SER A 245 11.04 -18.02 3.70
C SER A 245 10.00 -17.33 4.59
N HIS A 246 8.73 -17.36 4.24
CA HIS A 246 7.65 -16.82 5.09
C HIS A 246 7.16 -17.81 6.15
N SER A 247 7.40 -19.11 5.95
CA SER A 247 7.01 -20.18 6.87
C SER A 247 7.66 -20.07 8.25
N PHE A 248 8.87 -19.49 8.32
CA PHE A 248 9.53 -19.19 9.59
C PHE A 248 8.70 -18.25 10.47
N ARG A 249 8.20 -17.18 9.87
CA ARG A 249 7.35 -16.22 10.59
C ARG A 249 6.01 -16.85 11.01
N ILE A 250 5.42 -17.70 10.15
CA ILE A 250 4.22 -18.44 10.50
C ILE A 250 4.49 -19.36 11.69
N GLY A 251 5.59 -20.12 11.68
CA GLY A 251 6.00 -21.00 12.78
C GLY A 251 6.20 -20.21 14.08
N TYR A 252 6.94 -19.10 14.05
CA TYR A 252 7.18 -18.25 15.21
C TYR A 252 5.88 -17.69 15.81
N ILE A 253 4.99 -17.16 14.98
CA ILE A 253 3.68 -16.63 15.43
C ILE A 253 2.81 -17.74 16.00
N SER A 254 2.73 -18.89 15.31
CA SER A 254 1.93 -20.03 15.77
C SER A 254 2.42 -20.58 17.10
N GLN A 255 3.75 -20.61 17.30
CA GLN A 255 4.32 -21.08 18.58
C GLN A 255 4.02 -20.07 19.70
N LEU A 256 4.24 -18.77 19.49
CA LEU A 256 3.88 -17.75 20.48
C LEU A 256 2.39 -17.83 20.87
N TRP A 257 1.51 -18.03 19.90
CA TRP A 257 0.09 -18.20 20.16
C TRP A 257 -0.23 -19.46 20.95
N LYS A 258 0.40 -20.58 20.60
CA LYS A 258 0.21 -21.84 21.33
C LYS A 258 0.60 -21.73 22.80
N ASP A 259 1.70 -21.03 23.07
CA ASP A 259 2.28 -20.92 24.40
C ASP A 259 1.55 -19.88 25.27
N THR A 260 1.15 -18.76 24.68
CA THR A 260 0.58 -17.64 25.45
C THR A 260 -0.94 -17.55 25.36
N LYS A 261 -1.52 -17.97 24.22
CA LYS A 261 -2.94 -17.78 23.88
C LYS A 261 -3.43 -16.33 23.98
N ASP A 262 -2.50 -15.39 23.93
CA ASP A 262 -2.74 -13.96 23.97
C ASP A 262 -2.39 -13.32 22.62
N ILE A 263 -3.44 -12.98 21.87
CA ILE A 263 -3.28 -12.42 20.51
C ILE A 263 -2.68 -11.00 20.54
N GLU A 264 -2.94 -10.24 21.60
CA GLU A 264 -2.39 -8.91 21.75
C GLU A 264 -0.89 -8.97 22.08
N PHE A 265 -0.48 -9.87 22.96
CA PHE A 265 0.92 -10.15 23.22
C PHE A 265 1.64 -10.57 21.94
N VAL A 266 1.07 -11.49 21.15
CA VAL A 266 1.61 -11.93 19.86
C VAL A 266 1.72 -10.75 18.90
N ARG A 267 0.67 -9.92 18.78
CA ARG A 267 0.66 -8.73 17.93
C ARG A 267 1.79 -7.77 18.26
N GLN A 268 1.94 -7.44 19.54
CA GLN A 268 2.98 -6.54 20.03
C GLN A 268 4.38 -7.12 19.81
N THR A 269 4.59 -8.39 20.15
CA THR A 269 5.88 -9.09 19.97
C THR A 269 6.35 -9.09 18.53
N ILE A 270 5.42 -9.24 17.57
CA ILE A 270 5.73 -9.27 16.14
C ILE A 270 5.79 -7.88 15.51
N GLY A 271 5.28 -6.87 16.20
CA GLY A 271 5.17 -5.51 15.70
C GLY A 271 4.12 -5.36 14.59
N HIS A 272 2.98 -6.04 14.71
CA HIS A 272 1.83 -5.81 13.84
C HIS A 272 1.04 -4.60 14.31
N ARG A 273 0.65 -3.73 13.36
CA ARG A 273 -0.10 -2.51 13.67
C ARG A 273 -1.52 -2.79 14.15
N ASN A 274 -2.18 -3.83 13.61
CA ASN A 274 -3.54 -4.20 13.97
C ASN A 274 -3.68 -5.72 14.17
N LEU A 275 -4.72 -6.13 14.91
CA LEU A 275 -5.02 -7.51 15.22
C LEU A 275 -5.35 -8.36 13.99
N ASN A 276 -6.00 -7.79 12.97
CA ASN A 276 -6.35 -8.51 11.75
C ASN A 276 -5.13 -9.09 11.01
N ALA A 277 -3.97 -8.44 11.15
CA ALA A 277 -2.72 -8.96 10.57
C ALA A 277 -2.19 -10.18 11.34
N THR A 278 -2.59 -10.35 12.60
CA THR A 278 -2.17 -11.47 13.47
C THR A 278 -3.19 -12.61 13.44
N SER A 279 -4.48 -12.31 13.41
CA SER A 279 -5.56 -13.30 13.43
C SER A 279 -5.47 -14.33 12.30
N GLY A 280 -4.97 -13.92 11.12
CA GLY A 280 -4.77 -14.84 9.99
C GLY A 280 -3.72 -15.95 10.23
N TYR A 281 -2.94 -15.87 11.31
CA TYR A 281 -1.94 -16.88 11.71
C TYR A 281 -2.36 -17.71 12.90
N VAL A 282 -3.47 -17.33 13.53
CA VAL A 282 -3.98 -17.95 14.78
C VAL A 282 -5.05 -18.96 14.43
N SER A 283 -4.93 -20.18 14.95
CA SER A 283 -6.00 -21.17 14.88
C SER A 283 -7.09 -20.81 15.89
N GLU A 284 -8.34 -21.05 15.52
CA GLU A 284 -9.46 -20.96 16.46
C GLU A 284 -9.27 -21.94 17.63
N MET A 285 -9.69 -21.51 18.82
CA MET A 285 -9.71 -22.39 20.00
C MET A 285 -10.85 -23.40 19.86
N GLY A 286 -10.57 -24.66 20.14
CA GLY A 286 -11.58 -25.68 20.23
C GLY A 286 -12.52 -25.47 21.45
N ASP A 287 -13.69 -26.10 21.43
CA ASP A 287 -14.68 -25.97 22.48
C ASP A 287 -14.15 -26.40 23.84
N GLN A 288 -13.42 -27.53 23.89
CA GLN A 288 -12.79 -28.02 25.11
C GLN A 288 -11.83 -27.02 25.73
N GLU A 289 -10.95 -26.39 24.88
CA GLU A 289 -10.00 -25.40 25.37
C GLU A 289 -10.72 -24.13 25.89
N ARG A 290 -11.84 -23.75 25.26
CA ARG A 290 -12.67 -22.63 25.74
C ARG A 290 -13.28 -22.94 27.08
N GLN A 291 -13.81 -24.15 27.26
CA GLN A 291 -14.41 -24.62 28.51
C GLN A 291 -13.40 -24.64 29.65
N ASP A 292 -12.20 -25.19 29.41
CA ASP A 292 -11.12 -25.26 30.39
C ASP A 292 -10.63 -23.86 30.83
N ARG A 293 -10.66 -22.88 29.92
CA ARG A 293 -10.29 -21.50 30.26
C ARG A 293 -11.37 -20.81 31.08
N ILE A 294 -12.64 -20.95 30.70
CA ILE A 294 -13.75 -20.33 31.41
C ILE A 294 -13.81 -20.88 32.85
N SER A 295 -13.57 -22.15 33.04
CA SER A 295 -13.59 -22.78 34.38
C SER A 295 -12.51 -22.26 35.33
N ARG A 296 -11.45 -21.63 34.82
CA ARG A 296 -10.34 -21.04 35.60
C ARG A 296 -10.53 -19.55 35.91
N ILE A 297 -11.57 -18.92 35.38
CA ILE A 297 -11.85 -17.50 35.62
C ILE A 297 -12.61 -17.36 36.93
N ASN A 298 -12.01 -16.69 37.90
CA ASN A 298 -12.70 -16.23 39.10
C ASN A 298 -13.48 -14.97 38.80
N LEU A 299 -14.79 -14.98 38.98
CA LEU A 299 -15.68 -13.84 38.74
C LEU A 299 -15.90 -12.97 39.99
N THR A 300 -15.09 -13.15 41.02
CA THR A 300 -15.16 -12.37 42.28
C THR A 300 -13.90 -11.55 42.45
#